data_f6110b0bde7e6034464504781b85a3c3
#
_entry.id   f6110b0bde7e6034464504781b85a3c3
#
_cell.length_a   1.000
_cell.length_b   1.000
_cell.length_c   1.000
_cell.angle_alpha   90.00
_cell.angle_beta   90.00
_cell.angle_gamma   90.00
#
_symmetry.space_group_name_H-M   'P 1'
#
loop_
_entity.id
_entity.type
_entity.pdbx_description
1 polymer ?
#
loop_
_entity_poly.entity_id
_entity_poly.type
_entity_poly.pdbx_seq_one_letter_code
_entity_poly.pdbx_strand_id
1 'polypeptide(L)'
;ASDVYKRQLVTSLLAVSMQRLGYRTAILDADITGPSIPQAFGLREKIETLGEVMLPAVSRFGTQVMSINLLLERESDPVVWRGPVIAGAVGQFWTDVYWKDVDFMFVDMPPGTGDVPLTVFQSLPVDGIIVVTTPQQLVGMIVEKAVKMAEMMKVPVLGLIENMSTYTCPDCGKQHAIFGESHLDSIAAEHHIPVLARLPIQPALASLMDTGTIELFEGDFMQPAADRLCALLPR
;
A
#
# COMPACT_ATOMS: atom_id res chain seq x y z
N ALA A 1 -5.15 -1.01 16.39
CA ALA A 1 -5.36 -0.67 14.99
C ALA A 1 -4.74 -1.77 14.15
N SER A 2 -5.55 -2.40 13.32
CA SER A 2 -5.08 -3.43 12.41
C SER A 2 -4.08 -2.83 11.40
N ASP A 3 -3.22 -3.66 10.81
CA ASP A 3 -2.29 -3.24 9.75
C ASP A 3 -3.01 -2.65 8.52
N VAL A 4 -4.31 -2.95 8.38
CA VAL A 4 -5.24 -2.38 7.40
C VAL A 4 -5.17 -0.85 7.35
N TYR A 5 -5.34 -0.17 8.47
CA TYR A 5 -5.30 1.30 8.52
C TYR A 5 -3.87 1.87 8.52
N LYS A 6 -2.85 1.03 8.49
CA LYS A 6 -1.45 1.48 8.42
C LYS A 6 -0.96 1.51 6.98
N ARG A 7 -0.77 0.35 6.36
CA ARG A 7 -0.17 0.23 5.02
C ARG A 7 -1.20 0.37 3.90
N GLN A 8 -2.30 -0.38 4.00
CA GLN A 8 -3.32 -0.41 2.95
C GLN A 8 -3.95 0.95 2.69
N LEU A 9 -4.14 1.76 3.74
CA LEU A 9 -4.55 3.16 3.60
C LEU A 9 -3.51 3.94 2.79
N VAL A 10 -2.22 3.81 3.10
CA VAL A 10 -1.14 4.51 2.39
C VAL A 10 -1.07 4.06 0.93
N THR A 11 -1.13 2.75 0.68
CA THR A 11 -1.15 2.18 -0.67
C THR A 11 -2.33 2.74 -1.48
N SER A 12 -3.54 2.75 -0.88
CA SER A 12 -4.73 3.29 -1.52
C SER A 12 -4.59 4.78 -1.84
N LEU A 13 -4.11 5.58 -0.89
CA LEU A 13 -3.92 7.02 -1.09
C LEU A 13 -2.85 7.34 -2.13
N LEU A 14 -1.77 6.56 -2.22
CA LEU A 14 -0.76 6.71 -3.27
C LEU A 14 -1.38 6.44 -4.64
N ALA A 15 -2.12 5.34 -4.80
CA ALA A 15 -2.80 5.03 -6.06
C ALA A 15 -3.78 6.12 -6.46
N VAL A 16 -4.60 6.61 -5.52
CA VAL A 16 -5.55 7.72 -5.74
C VAL A 16 -4.82 9.01 -6.14
N SER A 17 -3.71 9.34 -5.48
CA SER A 17 -2.94 10.54 -5.79
C SER A 17 -2.35 10.49 -7.21
N MET A 18 -1.78 9.35 -7.61
CA MET A 18 -1.24 9.16 -8.95
C MET A 18 -2.35 9.17 -10.02
N GLN A 19 -3.50 8.55 -9.72
CA GLN A 19 -4.66 8.56 -10.61
C GLN A 19 -5.18 10.00 -10.84
N ARG A 20 -5.22 10.84 -9.81
CA ARG A 20 -5.61 12.26 -9.91
C ARG A 20 -4.63 13.09 -10.76
N LEU A 21 -3.38 12.71 -10.80
CA LEU A 21 -2.38 13.32 -11.69
C LEU A 21 -2.52 12.84 -13.15
N GLY A 22 -3.49 11.97 -13.44
CA GLY A 22 -3.78 11.47 -14.78
C GLY A 22 -3.06 10.17 -15.16
N TYR A 23 -2.37 9.53 -14.22
CA TYR A 23 -1.71 8.25 -14.46
C TYR A 23 -2.69 7.08 -14.27
N ARG A 24 -2.49 6.03 -15.06
CA ARG A 24 -3.23 4.77 -14.93
C ARG A 24 -2.59 3.94 -13.83
N THR A 25 -3.35 3.65 -12.80
CA THR A 25 -2.88 2.99 -11.60
C THR A 25 -3.42 1.60 -11.43
N ALA A 26 -2.63 0.73 -10.82
CA ALA A 26 -3.05 -0.59 -10.38
C ALA A 26 -2.58 -0.87 -8.96
N ILE A 27 -3.31 -1.72 -8.23
CA ILE A 27 -2.94 -2.25 -6.94
C ILE A 27 -3.00 -3.78 -6.98
N LEU A 28 -1.88 -4.41 -6.66
CA LEU A 28 -1.79 -5.84 -6.39
C LEU A 28 -1.77 -6.01 -4.87
N ASP A 29 -2.87 -6.51 -4.31
CA ASP A 29 -3.01 -6.77 -2.88
C ASP A 29 -2.43 -8.15 -2.56
N ALA A 30 -1.23 -8.16 -2.02
CA ALA A 30 -0.49 -9.36 -1.61
C ALA A 30 -0.65 -9.66 -0.10
N ASP A 31 -1.40 -8.84 0.66
CA ASP A 31 -1.73 -9.12 2.06
C ASP A 31 -2.96 -10.01 2.17
N ILE A 32 -2.76 -11.28 1.93
CA ILE A 32 -3.83 -12.30 1.93
C ILE A 32 -4.45 -12.50 3.32
N THR A 33 -3.76 -12.12 4.38
CA THR A 33 -4.24 -12.33 5.77
C THR A 33 -5.25 -11.29 6.23
N GLY A 34 -5.26 -10.12 5.61
CA GLY A 34 -6.16 -9.03 5.94
C GLY A 34 -6.47 -8.14 4.74
N PRO A 35 -6.88 -8.72 3.59
CA PRO A 35 -7.06 -7.96 2.38
C PRO A 35 -8.23 -6.99 2.52
N SER A 36 -7.96 -5.69 2.45
CA SER A 36 -8.98 -4.64 2.54
C SER A 36 -8.95 -3.64 1.39
N ILE A 37 -8.02 -3.80 0.45
CA ILE A 37 -7.93 -2.93 -0.73
C ILE A 37 -9.24 -2.95 -1.55
N PRO A 38 -9.83 -4.11 -1.89
CA PRO A 38 -11.11 -4.13 -2.59
C PRO A 38 -12.22 -3.37 -1.84
N GLN A 39 -12.31 -3.55 -0.52
CA GLN A 39 -13.29 -2.84 0.31
C GLN A 39 -13.08 -1.32 0.25
N ALA A 40 -11.84 -0.85 0.35
CA ALA A 40 -11.51 0.58 0.32
C ALA A 40 -11.95 1.27 -1.00
N PHE A 41 -11.91 0.53 -2.12
CA PHE A 41 -12.34 0.99 -3.44
C PHE A 41 -13.79 0.61 -3.79
N GLY A 42 -14.55 0.02 -2.86
CA GLY A 42 -15.94 -0.37 -3.07
C GLY A 42 -16.12 -1.53 -4.05
N LEU A 43 -15.09 -2.32 -4.27
CA LEU A 43 -15.08 -3.46 -5.17
C LEU A 43 -15.60 -4.70 -4.44
N ARG A 44 -16.75 -5.20 -4.86
CA ARG A 44 -17.43 -6.37 -4.27
C ARG A 44 -17.71 -7.48 -5.26
N GLU A 45 -17.53 -7.20 -6.53
CA GLU A 45 -17.79 -8.15 -7.60
C GLU A 45 -16.62 -9.12 -7.73
N LYS A 46 -16.93 -10.37 -8.07
CA LYS A 46 -15.90 -11.37 -8.32
C LYS A 46 -15.13 -11.04 -9.59
N ILE A 47 -13.89 -11.51 -9.62
CA ILE A 47 -13.04 -11.40 -10.81
C ILE A 47 -13.67 -12.15 -11.97
N GLU A 48 -13.74 -11.48 -13.11
CA GLU A 48 -14.10 -12.10 -14.39
C GLU A 48 -12.88 -12.76 -15.02
N THR A 49 -13.10 -13.84 -15.74
CA THR A 49 -12.05 -14.53 -16.50
C THR A 49 -12.38 -14.54 -17.99
N LEU A 50 -11.39 -14.30 -18.81
CA LEU A 50 -11.46 -14.44 -20.26
C LEU A 50 -10.57 -15.61 -20.70
N GLY A 51 -11.13 -16.83 -20.75
CA GLY A 51 -10.36 -18.05 -20.90
C GLY A 51 -9.49 -18.32 -19.66
N GLU A 52 -8.18 -18.39 -19.84
CA GLU A 52 -7.21 -18.60 -18.75
C GLU A 52 -6.74 -17.27 -18.10
N VAL A 53 -7.13 -16.13 -18.64
CA VAL A 53 -6.69 -14.81 -18.18
C VAL A 53 -7.70 -14.21 -17.23
N MET A 54 -7.24 -13.72 -16.07
CA MET A 54 -8.05 -12.99 -15.10
C MET A 54 -8.13 -11.50 -15.47
N LEU A 55 -9.30 -10.89 -15.33
CA LEU A 55 -9.47 -9.46 -15.50
C LEU A 55 -9.41 -8.80 -14.11
N PRO A 56 -8.60 -7.75 -13.91
CA PRO A 56 -8.60 -7.03 -12.64
C PRO A 56 -9.95 -6.33 -12.42
N ALA A 57 -10.38 -6.22 -11.16
CA ALA A 57 -11.50 -5.35 -10.83
C ALA A 57 -11.09 -3.89 -11.08
N VAL A 58 -12.01 -3.07 -11.57
CA VAL A 58 -11.73 -1.66 -11.88
C VAL A 58 -12.58 -0.78 -10.99
N SER A 59 -11.94 0.14 -10.28
CA SER A 59 -12.62 1.07 -9.40
C SER A 59 -13.39 2.14 -10.18
N ARG A 60 -14.19 2.93 -9.47
CA ARG A 60 -15.00 4.01 -10.05
C ARG A 60 -14.20 4.99 -10.90
N PHE A 61 -12.96 5.29 -10.51
CA PHE A 61 -12.10 6.25 -11.22
C PHE A 61 -10.97 5.58 -12.03
N GLY A 62 -11.02 4.25 -12.18
CA GLY A 62 -10.18 3.53 -13.12
C GLY A 62 -8.95 2.84 -12.53
N THR A 63 -8.78 2.82 -11.20
CA THR A 63 -7.71 2.03 -10.58
C THR A 63 -8.02 0.54 -10.72
N GLN A 64 -7.08 -0.21 -11.30
CA GLN A 64 -7.17 -1.66 -11.45
C GLN A 64 -6.73 -2.34 -10.16
N VAL A 65 -7.51 -3.29 -9.67
CA VAL A 65 -7.22 -3.97 -8.39
C VAL A 65 -7.31 -5.48 -8.55
N MET A 66 -6.29 -6.18 -8.04
CA MET A 66 -6.31 -7.62 -7.89
C MET A 66 -6.00 -7.99 -6.44
N SER A 67 -6.86 -8.80 -5.85
CA SER A 67 -6.74 -9.30 -4.49
C SER A 67 -7.34 -10.69 -4.40
N ILE A 68 -6.82 -11.51 -3.48
CA ILE A 68 -7.34 -12.85 -3.23
C ILE A 68 -8.82 -12.82 -2.80
N ASN A 69 -9.25 -11.77 -2.10
CA ASN A 69 -10.63 -11.63 -1.67
C ASN A 69 -11.63 -11.60 -2.82
N LEU A 70 -11.22 -11.12 -3.99
CA LEU A 70 -12.07 -11.08 -5.17
C LEU A 70 -12.23 -12.46 -5.83
N LEU A 71 -11.43 -13.46 -5.41
CA LEU A 71 -11.51 -14.85 -5.88
C LEU A 71 -12.30 -15.75 -4.91
N LEU A 72 -12.48 -15.35 -3.66
CA LEU A 72 -13.17 -16.16 -2.64
C LEU A 72 -14.67 -16.21 -2.91
N GLU A 73 -15.31 -17.33 -2.59
CA GLU A 73 -16.77 -17.46 -2.71
C GLU A 73 -17.50 -16.53 -1.73
N ARG A 74 -16.94 -16.38 -0.52
CA ARG A 74 -17.40 -15.44 0.51
C ARG A 74 -16.19 -14.69 1.06
N GLU A 75 -16.32 -13.39 1.28
CA GLU A 75 -15.28 -12.55 1.91
C GLU A 75 -14.87 -13.05 3.31
N SER A 76 -15.78 -13.74 4.01
CA SER A 76 -15.55 -14.31 5.34
C SER A 76 -14.88 -15.69 5.32
N ASP A 77 -14.65 -16.28 4.17
CA ASP A 77 -14.03 -17.59 4.09
C ASP A 77 -12.56 -17.50 4.52
N PRO A 78 -12.13 -18.32 5.51
CA PRO A 78 -10.76 -18.24 5.97
C PRO A 78 -9.81 -18.74 4.90
N VAL A 79 -8.86 -17.90 4.51
CA VAL A 79 -7.76 -18.29 3.63
C VAL A 79 -6.71 -19.03 4.46
N VAL A 80 -6.81 -20.34 4.52
CA VAL A 80 -5.84 -21.19 5.23
C VAL A 80 -4.75 -21.64 4.26
N TRP A 81 -3.99 -20.66 3.74
CA TRP A 81 -2.89 -20.96 2.83
C TRP A 81 -1.55 -20.87 3.55
N ARG A 82 -0.64 -21.77 3.20
CA ARG A 82 0.75 -21.70 3.69
C ARG A 82 1.55 -20.72 2.83
N GLY A 83 2.59 -20.12 3.39
CA GLY A 83 3.45 -19.12 2.73
C GLY A 83 3.79 -19.41 1.26
N PRO A 84 4.25 -20.62 0.89
CA PRO A 84 4.57 -20.93 -0.51
C PRO A 84 3.37 -20.87 -1.48
N VAL A 85 2.17 -21.22 -1.00
CA VAL A 85 0.94 -21.13 -1.83
C VAL A 85 0.53 -19.67 -2.04
N ILE A 86 0.66 -18.85 -0.99
CA ILE A 86 0.43 -17.41 -1.04
C ILE A 86 1.41 -16.76 -2.03
N ALA A 87 2.67 -17.08 -1.92
CA ALA A 87 3.73 -16.59 -2.80
C ALA A 87 3.44 -16.95 -4.27
N GLY A 88 3.00 -18.20 -4.52
CA GLY A 88 2.58 -18.65 -5.85
C GLY A 88 1.40 -17.85 -6.40
N ALA A 89 0.38 -17.57 -5.57
CA ALA A 89 -0.78 -16.77 -5.97
C ALA A 89 -0.40 -15.33 -6.34
N VAL A 90 0.49 -14.70 -5.58
CA VAL A 90 0.99 -13.35 -5.91
C VAL A 90 1.74 -13.34 -7.26
N GLY A 91 2.55 -14.38 -7.53
CA GLY A 91 3.19 -14.55 -8.84
C GLY A 91 2.16 -14.67 -9.97
N GLN A 92 1.11 -15.47 -9.77
CA GLN A 92 0.01 -15.62 -10.76
C GLN A 92 -0.76 -14.30 -10.94
N PHE A 93 -0.98 -13.50 -9.91
CA PHE A 93 -1.60 -12.18 -10.06
C PHE A 93 -0.76 -11.23 -10.91
N TRP A 94 0.54 -11.43 -10.96
CA TRP A 94 1.39 -10.68 -11.88
C TRP A 94 1.32 -11.21 -13.31
N THR A 95 1.34 -12.52 -13.52
CA THR A 95 1.46 -13.14 -14.86
C THR A 95 0.13 -13.40 -15.55
N ASP A 96 -0.91 -13.76 -14.81
CA ASP A 96 -2.16 -14.30 -15.35
C ASP A 96 -3.31 -13.28 -15.31
N VAL A 97 -3.06 -12.08 -14.74
CA VAL A 97 -3.99 -10.95 -14.77
C VAL A 97 -3.68 -10.04 -15.95
N TYR A 98 -4.70 -9.69 -16.71
CA TYR A 98 -4.58 -8.75 -17.81
C TYR A 98 -4.57 -7.31 -17.32
N TRP A 99 -3.42 -6.86 -16.88
CA TRP A 99 -3.17 -5.47 -16.52
C TRP A 99 -3.15 -4.59 -17.78
N LYS A 100 -4.09 -3.64 -17.88
CA LYS A 100 -4.24 -2.82 -19.07
C LYS A 100 -3.57 -1.46 -18.92
N ASP A 101 -2.53 -1.20 -19.71
CA ASP A 101 -1.90 0.12 -19.83
C ASP A 101 -1.59 0.80 -18.48
N VAL A 102 -0.96 0.10 -17.55
CA VAL A 102 -0.64 0.60 -16.21
C VAL A 102 0.64 1.42 -16.24
N ASP A 103 0.58 2.65 -15.71
CA ASP A 103 1.74 3.52 -15.54
C ASP A 103 2.41 3.28 -14.17
N PHE A 104 1.60 3.05 -13.12
CA PHE A 104 2.07 2.76 -11.76
C PHE A 104 1.30 1.59 -11.15
N MET A 105 2.04 0.56 -10.72
CA MET A 105 1.51 -0.54 -9.94
C MET A 105 2.02 -0.46 -8.52
N PHE A 106 1.10 -0.48 -7.56
CA PHE A 106 1.40 -0.56 -6.14
C PHE A 106 1.17 -2.00 -5.66
N VAL A 107 2.17 -2.55 -4.98
CA VAL A 107 2.05 -3.88 -4.38
C VAL A 107 1.93 -3.70 -2.87
N ASP A 108 0.74 -3.99 -2.31
CA ASP A 108 0.55 -3.99 -0.86
C ASP A 108 0.98 -5.33 -0.29
N MET A 109 2.04 -5.30 0.53
CA MET A 109 2.68 -6.52 1.04
C MET A 109 2.21 -6.85 2.46
N PRO A 110 2.20 -8.13 2.86
CA PRO A 110 1.95 -8.50 4.24
C PRO A 110 3.04 -7.95 5.18
N PRO A 111 2.79 -7.91 6.50
CA PRO A 111 3.79 -7.51 7.48
C PRO A 111 4.96 -8.48 7.55
N GLY A 112 6.15 -7.92 7.79
CA GLY A 112 7.36 -8.70 8.04
C GLY A 112 8.22 -8.96 6.80
N THR A 113 9.15 -9.90 6.94
CA THR A 113 10.19 -10.25 5.96
C THR A 113 10.08 -11.72 5.52
N GLY A 114 8.86 -12.25 5.45
CA GLY A 114 8.59 -13.66 5.14
C GLY A 114 8.64 -13.98 3.64
N ASP A 115 8.06 -15.13 3.28
CA ASP A 115 8.12 -15.69 1.92
C ASP A 115 7.44 -14.79 0.86
N VAL A 116 6.36 -14.09 1.22
CA VAL A 116 5.63 -13.25 0.27
C VAL A 116 6.45 -12.03 -0.19
N PRO A 117 7.02 -11.20 0.72
CA PRO A 117 7.95 -10.16 0.32
C PRO A 117 9.10 -10.65 -0.55
N LEU A 118 9.74 -11.77 -0.19
CA LEU A 118 10.82 -12.35 -0.98
C LEU A 118 10.36 -12.73 -2.38
N THR A 119 9.19 -13.35 -2.50
CA THR A 119 8.62 -13.73 -3.81
C THR A 119 8.30 -12.51 -4.66
N VAL A 120 7.71 -11.46 -4.06
CA VAL A 120 7.44 -10.21 -4.78
C VAL A 120 8.74 -9.67 -5.39
N PHE A 121 9.80 -9.53 -4.60
CA PHE A 121 11.08 -9.01 -5.08
C PHE A 121 11.80 -9.91 -6.09
N GLN A 122 11.53 -11.22 -6.07
CA GLN A 122 12.15 -12.17 -7.00
C GLN A 122 11.36 -12.32 -8.29
N SER A 123 10.04 -12.11 -8.24
CA SER A 123 9.12 -12.42 -9.36
C SER A 123 8.61 -11.18 -10.08
N LEU A 124 8.57 -10.03 -9.41
CA LEU A 124 8.06 -8.79 -9.98
C LEU A 124 9.22 -7.80 -10.24
N PRO A 125 9.16 -7.03 -11.34
CA PRO A 125 10.13 -5.97 -11.63
C PRO A 125 9.88 -4.74 -10.76
N VAL A 126 10.25 -4.81 -9.47
CA VAL A 126 10.00 -3.75 -8.49
C VAL A 126 11.00 -2.61 -8.68
N ASP A 127 10.52 -1.40 -8.98
CA ASP A 127 11.34 -0.19 -9.18
C ASP A 127 11.77 0.46 -7.86
N GLY A 128 11.06 0.19 -6.76
CA GLY A 128 11.41 0.75 -5.45
C GLY A 128 10.45 0.39 -4.34
N ILE A 129 10.87 0.70 -3.11
CA ILE A 129 10.13 0.41 -1.88
C ILE A 129 9.81 1.71 -1.16
N ILE A 130 8.57 1.85 -0.70
CA ILE A 130 8.16 2.86 0.27
C ILE A 130 7.91 2.16 1.60
N VAL A 131 8.62 2.59 2.65
CA VAL A 131 8.48 2.01 3.99
C VAL A 131 7.45 2.82 4.78
N VAL A 132 6.40 2.15 5.23
CA VAL A 132 5.32 2.76 6.02
C VAL A 132 5.53 2.45 7.50
N THR A 133 5.53 3.49 8.32
CA THR A 133 5.73 3.42 9.77
C THR A 133 4.61 4.12 10.54
N THR A 134 4.63 4.00 11.85
CA THR A 134 3.81 4.77 12.80
C THR A 134 4.71 5.27 13.93
N PRO A 135 4.40 6.39 14.65
CA PRO A 135 5.24 6.90 15.73
C PRO A 135 5.29 5.92 16.91
N GLN A 136 6.21 4.98 16.87
CA GLN A 136 6.41 3.97 17.91
C GLN A 136 7.92 3.78 18.14
N GLN A 137 8.33 3.33 19.32
CA GLN A 137 9.74 3.16 19.68
C GLN A 137 10.53 2.17 18.78
N LEU A 138 9.84 1.25 18.09
CA LEU A 138 10.47 0.24 17.24
C LEU A 138 10.66 0.67 15.78
N VAL A 139 10.39 1.92 15.42
CA VAL A 139 10.48 2.42 14.03
C VAL A 139 11.88 2.21 13.44
N GLY A 140 12.93 2.50 14.20
CA GLY A 140 14.33 2.30 13.77
C GLY A 140 14.58 0.86 13.33
N MET A 141 14.14 -0.13 14.10
CA MET A 141 14.32 -1.54 13.77
C MET A 141 13.52 -1.96 12.53
N ILE A 142 12.32 -1.40 12.35
CA ILE A 142 11.48 -1.69 11.17
C ILE A 142 12.13 -1.13 9.91
N VAL A 143 12.60 0.11 9.95
CA VAL A 143 13.29 0.76 8.83
C VAL A 143 14.60 0.04 8.52
N GLU A 144 15.42 -0.29 9.52
CA GLU A 144 16.67 -1.02 9.34
C GLU A 144 16.45 -2.38 8.66
N LYS A 145 15.45 -3.14 9.07
CA LYS A 145 15.11 -4.43 8.43
C LYS A 145 14.67 -4.25 6.98
N ALA A 146 13.86 -3.23 6.69
CA ALA A 146 13.41 -2.93 5.35
C ALA A 146 14.57 -2.50 4.45
N VAL A 147 15.48 -1.66 4.95
CA VAL A 147 16.69 -1.24 4.22
C VAL A 147 17.58 -2.43 3.90
N LYS A 148 17.88 -3.28 4.90
CA LYS A 148 18.69 -4.49 4.68
C LYS A 148 18.09 -5.43 3.64
N MET A 149 16.76 -5.61 3.67
CA MET A 149 16.08 -6.43 2.68
C MET A 149 16.14 -5.79 1.29
N ALA A 150 15.93 -4.48 1.19
CA ALA A 150 16.04 -3.73 -0.05
C ALA A 150 17.44 -3.85 -0.69
N GLU A 151 18.49 -3.72 0.13
CA GLU A 151 19.89 -3.91 -0.29
C GLU A 151 20.14 -5.34 -0.81
N MET A 152 19.68 -6.37 -0.08
CA MET A 152 19.81 -7.77 -0.51
C MET A 152 19.12 -8.02 -1.86
N MET A 153 17.98 -7.40 -2.09
CA MET A 153 17.20 -7.53 -3.33
C MET A 153 17.63 -6.54 -4.42
N LYS A 154 18.55 -5.63 -4.12
CA LYS A 154 19.02 -4.57 -5.03
C LYS A 154 17.89 -3.66 -5.52
N VAL A 155 16.92 -3.39 -4.66
CA VAL A 155 15.79 -2.50 -4.93
C VAL A 155 15.96 -1.22 -4.09
N PRO A 156 15.84 -0.01 -4.65
CA PRO A 156 16.02 1.21 -3.88
C PRO A 156 14.88 1.46 -2.89
N VAL A 157 15.18 2.01 -1.72
CA VAL A 157 14.17 2.59 -0.83
C VAL A 157 13.91 4.02 -1.28
N LEU A 158 12.70 4.27 -1.79
CA LEU A 158 12.30 5.57 -2.35
C LEU A 158 12.04 6.60 -1.26
N GLY A 159 11.57 6.15 -0.09
CA GLY A 159 11.31 7.01 1.05
C GLY A 159 10.51 6.34 2.16
N LEU A 160 10.29 7.12 3.21
CA LEU A 160 9.53 6.74 4.39
C LEU A 160 8.21 7.52 4.44
N ILE A 161 7.14 6.86 4.86
CA ILE A 161 5.85 7.49 5.15
C ILE A 161 5.47 7.15 6.60
N GLU A 162 5.18 8.18 7.40
CA GLU A 162 4.68 7.99 8.74
C GLU A 162 3.16 8.19 8.76
N ASN A 163 2.45 7.11 9.06
CA ASN A 163 1.01 7.16 9.26
C ASN A 163 0.69 7.33 10.75
N MET A 164 -0.48 7.87 11.06
CA MET A 164 -0.95 8.14 12.43
C MET A 164 0.02 9.04 13.21
N SER A 165 0.65 10.02 12.54
CA SER A 165 1.68 10.89 13.11
C SER A 165 1.16 11.75 14.25
N THR A 166 0.01 12.38 14.08
CA THR A 166 -0.63 13.27 15.06
C THR A 166 -2.16 13.13 14.99
N TYR A 167 -2.83 13.59 16.02
CA TYR A 167 -4.28 13.76 16.06
C TYR A 167 -4.60 15.23 16.36
N THR A 168 -5.44 15.84 15.54
CA THR A 168 -5.93 17.20 15.80
C THR A 168 -7.27 17.14 16.53
N CYS A 169 -7.33 17.71 17.74
CA CYS A 169 -8.56 17.79 18.51
C CYS A 169 -9.61 18.63 17.75
N PRO A 170 -10.81 18.11 17.46
CA PRO A 170 -11.82 18.84 16.72
C PRO A 170 -12.36 20.05 17.48
N ASP A 171 -12.31 20.03 18.82
CA ASP A 171 -12.89 21.10 19.67
C ASP A 171 -11.95 22.30 19.81
N CYS A 172 -10.65 22.08 19.93
CA CYS A 172 -9.69 23.16 20.24
C CYS A 172 -8.56 23.30 19.21
N GLY A 173 -8.49 22.44 18.18
CA GLY A 173 -7.46 22.47 17.14
C GLY A 173 -6.05 22.05 17.61
N LYS A 174 -5.87 21.69 18.88
CA LYS A 174 -4.56 21.28 19.40
C LYS A 174 -4.14 19.92 18.81
N GLN A 175 -2.90 19.85 18.37
CA GLN A 175 -2.30 18.60 17.91
C GLN A 175 -1.74 17.79 19.08
N HIS A 176 -1.97 16.47 19.03
CA HIS A 176 -1.53 15.51 20.02
C HIS A 176 -0.76 14.38 19.36
N ALA A 177 0.38 14.03 19.91
CA ALA A 177 1.16 12.85 19.53
C ALA A 177 0.63 11.62 20.31
N ILE A 178 -0.46 11.03 19.84
CA ILE A 178 -1.16 9.93 20.54
C ILE A 178 -0.24 8.71 20.77
N PHE A 179 0.63 8.43 19.81
CA PHE A 179 1.57 7.29 19.85
C PHE A 179 2.99 7.69 20.29
N GLY A 180 3.17 8.90 20.87
CA GLY A 180 4.45 9.44 21.24
C GLY A 180 5.05 10.35 20.18
N GLU A 181 6.21 10.93 20.50
CA GLU A 181 6.95 11.79 19.57
C GLU A 181 7.57 10.95 18.43
N SER A 182 7.54 11.51 17.23
CA SER A 182 8.15 10.87 16.07
C SER A 182 9.67 10.98 16.11
N HIS A 183 10.34 9.85 15.90
CA HIS A 183 11.80 9.78 15.69
C HIS A 183 12.16 9.59 14.22
N LEU A 184 11.18 9.70 13.32
CA LEU A 184 11.36 9.36 11.90
C LEU A 184 12.44 10.22 11.22
N ASP A 185 12.55 11.51 11.55
CA ASP A 185 13.54 12.39 10.93
C ASP A 185 14.97 11.97 11.23
N SER A 186 15.25 11.55 12.47
CA SER A 186 16.58 11.08 12.87
C SER A 186 16.95 9.76 12.16
N ILE A 187 15.97 8.84 12.05
CA ILE A 187 16.15 7.56 11.36
C ILE A 187 16.31 7.77 9.86
N ALA A 188 15.51 8.65 9.28
CA ALA A 188 15.60 9.03 7.87
C ALA A 188 16.97 9.62 7.51
N ALA A 189 17.51 10.50 8.38
CA ALA A 189 18.84 11.08 8.22
C ALA A 189 19.95 10.05 8.35
N GLU A 190 19.86 9.12 9.30
CA GLU A 190 20.81 8.04 9.53
C GLU A 190 20.97 7.14 8.30
N HIS A 191 19.83 6.80 7.65
CA HIS A 191 19.80 5.94 6.47
C HIS A 191 19.84 6.70 5.14
N HIS A 192 19.92 8.03 5.15
CA HIS A 192 19.88 8.89 3.96
C HIS A 192 18.63 8.67 3.09
N ILE A 193 17.49 8.40 3.71
CA ILE A 193 16.20 8.14 3.06
C ILE A 193 15.28 9.33 3.30
N PRO A 194 14.60 9.87 2.26
CA PRO A 194 13.70 10.99 2.46
C PRO A 194 12.40 10.58 3.18
N VAL A 195 11.88 11.48 4.01
CA VAL A 195 10.49 11.38 4.50
C VAL A 195 9.57 11.97 3.44
N LEU A 196 8.69 11.14 2.89
CA LEU A 196 7.81 11.53 1.78
C LEU A 196 6.48 12.11 2.25
N ALA A 197 5.94 11.59 3.35
CA ALA A 197 4.66 12.06 3.88
C ALA A 197 4.50 11.75 5.37
N ARG A 198 3.64 12.55 6.03
CA ARG A 198 3.11 12.27 7.37
C ARG A 198 1.60 12.41 7.34
N LEU A 199 0.91 11.33 7.66
CA LEU A 199 -0.54 11.31 7.73
C LEU A 199 -0.98 11.44 9.19
N PRO A 200 -1.84 12.40 9.50
CA PRO A 200 -2.47 12.47 10.81
C PRO A 200 -3.53 11.37 10.97
N ILE A 201 -3.92 11.12 12.20
CA ILE A 201 -5.12 10.31 12.49
C ILE A 201 -6.33 11.12 12.05
N GLN A 202 -7.02 10.64 11.03
CA GLN A 202 -8.25 11.25 10.53
C GLN A 202 -9.39 10.22 10.50
N PRO A 203 -10.43 10.37 11.35
CA PRO A 203 -11.60 9.49 11.35
C PRO A 203 -12.29 9.42 9.97
N ALA A 204 -12.26 10.53 9.22
CA ALA A 204 -12.81 10.57 7.87
C ALA A 204 -12.15 9.55 6.91
N LEU A 205 -10.82 9.35 7.00
CA LEU A 205 -10.12 8.36 6.19
C LEU A 205 -10.57 6.92 6.52
N ALA A 206 -10.75 6.62 7.81
CA ALA A 206 -11.27 5.32 8.23
C ALA A 206 -12.67 5.09 7.65
N SER A 207 -13.55 6.10 7.76
CA SER A 207 -14.89 6.02 7.20
C SER A 207 -14.91 5.82 5.67
N LEU A 208 -14.03 6.50 4.93
CA LEU A 208 -13.90 6.32 3.48
C LEU A 208 -13.41 4.91 3.11
N MET A 209 -12.47 4.35 3.87
CA MET A 209 -12.02 2.96 3.71
C MET A 209 -13.17 1.97 3.94
N ASP A 210 -13.91 2.15 5.03
CA ASP A 210 -15.02 1.26 5.41
C ASP A 210 -16.20 1.32 4.44
N THR A 211 -16.47 2.50 3.88
CA THR A 211 -17.59 2.72 2.93
C THR A 211 -17.21 2.44 1.48
N GLY A 212 -15.94 2.15 1.18
CA GLY A 212 -15.48 1.86 -0.18
C GLY A 212 -15.40 3.11 -1.07
N THR A 213 -15.09 4.25 -0.46
CA THR A 213 -15.10 5.55 -1.14
C THR A 213 -13.77 6.31 -0.97
N ILE A 214 -12.66 5.60 -0.78
CA ILE A 214 -11.34 6.20 -0.55
C ILE A 214 -10.93 7.17 -1.68
N GLU A 215 -11.38 6.92 -2.89
CA GLU A 215 -11.13 7.78 -4.06
C GLU A 215 -11.75 9.18 -3.93
N LEU A 216 -12.70 9.38 -3.01
CA LEU A 216 -13.32 10.70 -2.73
C LEU A 216 -12.55 11.53 -1.70
N PHE A 217 -11.46 11.00 -1.14
CA PHE A 217 -10.64 11.76 -0.19
C PHE A 217 -9.97 12.97 -0.87
N GLU A 218 -10.18 14.17 -0.37
CA GLU A 218 -9.69 15.43 -0.97
C GLU A 218 -8.38 15.96 -0.34
N GLY A 219 -7.63 15.14 0.40
CA GLY A 219 -6.36 15.58 1.01
C GLY A 219 -5.17 15.46 0.05
N ASP A 220 -4.13 16.24 0.33
CA ASP A 220 -2.88 16.33 -0.44
C ASP A 220 -1.65 15.75 0.27
N PHE A 221 -1.84 15.00 1.35
CA PHE A 221 -0.75 14.45 2.16
C PHE A 221 0.27 13.63 1.38
N MET A 222 -0.14 13.06 0.25
CA MET A 222 0.71 12.23 -0.59
C MET A 222 1.44 12.99 -1.70
N GLN A 223 1.26 14.31 -1.80
CA GLN A 223 1.87 15.07 -2.89
C GLN A 223 3.40 14.89 -2.97
N PRO A 224 4.19 14.98 -1.88
CA PRO A 224 5.64 14.76 -1.99
C PRO A 224 6.02 13.34 -2.41
N ALA A 225 5.21 12.35 -2.01
CA ALA A 225 5.39 10.97 -2.45
C ALA A 225 5.05 10.80 -3.94
N ALA A 226 3.97 11.41 -4.40
CA ALA A 226 3.58 11.42 -5.81
C ALA A 226 4.64 12.09 -6.69
N ASP A 227 5.18 13.23 -6.27
CA ASP A 227 6.27 13.92 -6.98
C ASP A 227 7.52 13.03 -7.10
N ARG A 228 7.84 12.29 -6.04
CA ARG A 228 8.94 11.34 -6.04
C ARG A 228 8.72 10.19 -7.02
N LEU A 229 7.50 9.67 -7.09
CA LEU A 229 7.12 8.61 -8.03
C LEU A 229 7.15 9.09 -9.47
N CYS A 230 6.65 10.29 -9.74
CA CYS A 230 6.72 10.90 -11.08
C CYS A 230 8.17 11.04 -11.58
N ALA A 231 9.13 11.26 -10.69
CA ALA A 231 10.54 11.37 -11.04
C ALA A 231 11.19 10.05 -11.48
N LEU A 232 10.52 8.90 -11.27
CA LEU A 232 10.98 7.58 -11.73
C LEU A 232 10.61 7.29 -13.18
N LEU A 233 9.63 8.01 -13.72
CA LEU A 233 9.22 7.81 -15.12
C LEU A 233 10.33 8.29 -16.05
N PRO A 234 10.63 7.54 -17.12
CA PRO A 234 11.55 8.01 -18.15
C PRO A 234 11.02 9.31 -18.78
N ARG A 235 11.88 10.30 -18.88
CA ARG A 235 11.58 11.58 -19.52
C ARG A 235 11.56 11.44 -21.03
#